data_97c49b1639423fcfffe3ad0c49dad9b7
#
_entry.id   97c49b1639423fcfffe3ad0c49dad9b7
#
_cell.length_a   1.000
_cell.length_b   1.000
_cell.length_c   1.000
_cell.angle_alpha   90.00
_cell.angle_beta   90.00
_cell.angle_gamma   90.00
#
_symmetry.space_group_name_H-M   'P 1'
#
loop_
_entity.id
_entity.type
_entity.pdbx_description
1 polymer ?
#
loop_
_entity_poly.entity_id
_entity_poly.type
_entity_poly.pdbx_seq_one_letter_code
_entity_poly.pdbx_strand_id
1 'polypeptide(L)'
;MALASAIAPALACTRAVYLGDNGDVITARSMDWKVDVATNLYVLPRGIARTGQAGPKSLAWTARYGSVVATGYDVSTTDGMNEKGLVANLLWLVESEYPQQRGNKPGLAISLWAQYVLDNFATVDEAVAALQREPYSIVTDKVPGEDRQATLHLSLSDATGDSAIVEYIGGRQVIHHDRRYQVMTNSPIFDQQLALNTYWQQIGGTVMLPGTNRSSDRFARASFYINAIPKAEDPVEALASVFSVIRNASVPSGSI
;
A
#
# COMPACT_ATOMS: atom_id res chain seq x y z
N MET A 1 34.95 18.87 9.09
CA MET A 1 33.75 18.35 9.74
C MET A 1 33.05 17.44 8.73
N ALA A 2 33.11 16.11 8.91
CA ALA A 2 32.39 15.18 8.09
C ALA A 2 30.90 15.19 8.55
N LEU A 3 29.97 15.63 7.69
CA LEU A 3 28.56 15.40 7.91
C LEU A 3 28.35 13.89 7.82
N ALA A 4 28.19 13.23 8.97
CA ALA A 4 27.62 11.91 9.03
C ALA A 4 26.14 12.07 8.62
N SER A 5 25.85 11.81 7.35
CA SER A 5 24.48 11.62 6.89
C SER A 5 23.95 10.39 7.64
N ALA A 6 23.14 10.61 8.65
CA ALA A 6 22.39 9.53 9.29
C ALA A 6 21.53 8.89 8.19
N ILE A 7 21.94 7.71 7.74
CA ILE A 7 21.12 6.88 6.86
C ILE A 7 19.89 6.54 7.69
N ALA A 8 18.76 7.20 7.40
CA ALA A 8 17.49 6.82 8.00
C ALA A 8 17.27 5.32 7.70
N PRO A 9 16.85 4.53 8.69
CA PRO A 9 16.62 3.11 8.49
C PRO A 9 15.66 2.94 7.28
N ALA A 10 16.08 2.14 6.32
CA ALA A 10 15.31 1.90 5.12
C ALA A 10 14.07 1.09 5.50
N LEU A 11 12.95 1.78 5.65
CA LEU A 11 11.66 1.12 5.79
C LEU A 11 11.35 0.47 4.45
N ALA A 12 11.17 -0.83 4.44
CA ALA A 12 11.09 -1.59 3.22
C ALA A 12 9.75 -2.32 3.14
N CYS A 13 8.85 -1.83 2.33
CA CYS A 13 7.60 -2.52 1.97
C CYS A 13 7.51 -2.60 0.45
N THR A 14 6.95 -3.67 -0.06
CA THR A 14 6.70 -3.84 -1.50
C THR A 14 5.34 -4.47 -1.70
N ARG A 15 4.51 -3.87 -2.54
CA ARG A 15 3.26 -4.44 -3.02
C ARG A 15 3.43 -4.75 -4.51
N ALA A 16 2.98 -5.92 -4.95
CA ALA A 16 2.92 -6.28 -6.36
C ALA A 16 1.58 -6.95 -6.69
N VAL A 17 1.04 -6.67 -7.88
CA VAL A 17 -0.19 -7.26 -8.42
C VAL A 17 0.17 -8.07 -9.65
N TYR A 18 -0.12 -9.35 -9.59
CA TYR A 18 -0.05 -10.26 -10.73
C TYR A 18 -1.38 -10.25 -11.47
N LEU A 19 -1.30 -10.20 -12.80
CA LEU A 19 -2.44 -10.31 -13.69
C LEU A 19 -2.24 -11.58 -14.54
N GLY A 20 -3.02 -12.62 -14.26
CA GLY A 20 -3.02 -13.88 -15.00
C GLY A 20 -3.80 -13.79 -16.30
N ASP A 21 -3.45 -14.64 -17.29
CA ASP A 21 -4.14 -14.69 -18.59
C ASP A 21 -5.55 -15.30 -18.48
N ASN A 22 -5.78 -16.12 -17.44
CA ASN A 22 -7.08 -16.72 -17.10
C ASN A 22 -8.01 -15.78 -16.30
N GLY A 23 -7.59 -14.52 -16.04
CA GLY A 23 -8.31 -13.55 -15.26
C GLY A 23 -7.99 -13.58 -13.77
N ASP A 24 -7.07 -14.42 -13.30
CA ASP A 24 -6.60 -14.40 -11.92
C ASP A 24 -5.88 -13.10 -11.58
N VAL A 25 -6.24 -12.51 -10.45
CA VAL A 25 -5.55 -11.34 -9.90
C VAL A 25 -5.02 -11.70 -8.51
N ILE A 26 -3.71 -11.62 -8.34
CA ILE A 26 -3.05 -11.91 -7.07
C ILE A 26 -2.30 -10.68 -6.59
N THR A 27 -2.71 -10.14 -5.45
CA THR A 27 -1.97 -9.07 -4.78
C THR A 27 -1.13 -9.67 -3.66
N ALA A 28 0.16 -9.42 -3.71
CA ALA A 28 1.10 -9.82 -2.66
C ALA A 28 1.87 -8.61 -2.10
N ARG A 29 2.27 -8.72 -0.83
CA ARG A 29 2.95 -7.64 -0.14
C ARG A 29 3.98 -8.18 0.84
N SER A 30 5.14 -7.52 0.96
CA SER A 30 6.06 -7.64 2.09
C SER A 30 5.95 -6.43 3.02
N MET A 31 5.95 -6.68 4.34
CA MET A 31 6.11 -5.66 5.36
C MET A 31 7.46 -5.88 6.03
N ASP A 32 8.46 -5.13 5.59
CA ASP A 32 9.79 -5.22 6.15
C ASP A 32 9.94 -4.04 7.12
N TRP A 33 9.92 -4.35 8.42
CA TRP A 33 9.96 -3.39 9.50
C TRP A 33 11.06 -3.74 10.49
N LYS A 34 11.58 -2.75 11.19
CA LYS A 34 12.72 -2.93 12.11
C LYS A 34 12.39 -3.71 13.39
N VAL A 35 11.12 -3.80 13.72
CA VAL A 35 10.60 -4.52 14.90
C VAL A 35 9.40 -5.36 14.52
N ASP A 36 9.08 -6.36 15.31
CA ASP A 36 7.83 -7.10 15.18
C ASP A 36 6.64 -6.15 15.42
N VAL A 37 5.76 -6.06 14.43
CA VAL A 37 4.55 -5.23 14.50
C VAL A 37 3.35 -6.00 15.05
N ALA A 38 3.56 -7.18 15.60
CA ALA A 38 2.54 -8.05 16.20
C ALA A 38 1.31 -8.21 15.28
N THR A 39 1.55 -8.63 14.03
CA THR A 39 0.48 -8.80 13.03
C THR A 39 -0.48 -9.90 13.44
N ASN A 40 -1.76 -9.54 13.51
CA ASN A 40 -2.87 -10.48 13.65
C ASN A 40 -3.75 -10.49 12.39
N LEU A 41 -4.46 -11.59 12.18
CA LEU A 41 -5.44 -11.72 11.11
C LEU A 41 -6.85 -11.69 11.72
N TYR A 42 -7.70 -10.83 11.18
CA TYR A 42 -9.09 -10.71 11.59
C TYR A 42 -10.03 -10.95 10.43
N VAL A 43 -11.13 -11.66 10.71
CA VAL A 43 -12.30 -11.74 9.84
C VAL A 43 -13.34 -10.77 10.38
N LEU A 44 -13.66 -9.75 9.61
CA LEU A 44 -14.58 -8.69 9.98
C LEU A 44 -15.86 -8.83 9.17
N PRO A 45 -17.03 -9.06 9.81
CA PRO A 45 -18.28 -9.20 9.09
C PRO A 45 -18.79 -7.84 8.60
N ARG A 46 -19.69 -7.87 7.61
CA ARG A 46 -20.51 -6.70 7.24
C ARG A 46 -21.43 -6.28 8.38
N GLY A 47 -21.91 -5.04 8.35
CA GLY A 47 -22.85 -4.50 9.34
C GLY A 47 -22.21 -3.92 10.60
N ILE A 48 -20.89 -3.97 10.76
CA ILE A 48 -20.20 -3.33 11.89
C ILE A 48 -20.29 -1.81 11.74
N ALA A 49 -20.85 -1.15 12.75
CA ALA A 49 -20.79 0.31 12.87
C ALA A 49 -19.40 0.75 13.36
N ARG A 50 -18.82 1.73 12.67
CA ARG A 50 -17.48 2.24 12.93
C ARG A 50 -17.44 3.75 13.04
N THR A 51 -16.42 4.25 13.71
CA THR A 51 -16.06 5.67 13.72
C THR A 51 -14.62 5.83 13.24
N GLY A 52 -14.31 6.99 12.68
CA GLY A 52 -12.98 7.32 12.15
C GLY A 52 -11.91 7.57 13.22
N GLN A 53 -12.24 7.48 14.51
CA GLN A 53 -11.33 7.59 15.66
C GLN A 53 -10.41 8.84 15.63
N ALA A 54 -10.90 9.94 15.08
CA ALA A 54 -10.15 11.18 14.87
C ALA A 54 -10.68 12.36 15.71
N GLY A 55 -11.21 12.06 16.87
CA GLY A 55 -11.79 13.03 17.83
C GLY A 55 -13.28 13.33 17.57
N PRO A 56 -13.80 14.44 18.09
CA PRO A 56 -15.25 14.71 18.13
C PRO A 56 -15.96 14.79 16.76
N LYS A 57 -15.23 15.13 15.70
CA LYS A 57 -15.74 15.17 14.33
C LYS A 57 -15.21 14.00 13.52
N SER A 58 -15.25 12.81 14.08
CA SER A 58 -14.86 11.60 13.34
C SER A 58 -15.89 11.22 12.29
N LEU A 59 -15.41 10.69 11.16
CA LEU A 59 -16.25 10.03 10.19
C LEU A 59 -16.98 8.84 10.83
N ALA A 60 -18.23 8.61 10.47
CA ALA A 60 -18.98 7.43 10.90
C ALA A 60 -19.50 6.66 9.69
N TRP A 61 -19.42 5.33 9.73
CA TRP A 61 -19.96 4.47 8.68
C TRP A 61 -20.38 3.11 9.24
N THR A 62 -21.10 2.35 8.43
CA THR A 62 -21.39 0.94 8.67
C THR A 62 -20.76 0.12 7.56
N ALA A 63 -20.00 -0.92 7.90
CA ALA A 63 -19.35 -1.78 6.93
C ALA A 63 -20.38 -2.43 5.99
N ARG A 64 -20.29 -2.12 4.69
CA ARG A 64 -21.11 -2.72 3.64
C ARG A 64 -20.63 -4.10 3.26
N TYR A 65 -19.32 -4.32 3.38
CA TYR A 65 -18.64 -5.57 3.00
C TYR A 65 -17.87 -6.15 4.18
N GLY A 66 -17.87 -7.47 4.27
CA GLY A 66 -16.97 -8.20 5.15
C GLY A 66 -15.56 -8.25 4.55
N SER A 67 -14.55 -8.39 5.41
CA SER A 67 -13.15 -8.42 4.99
C SER A 67 -12.30 -9.36 5.85
N VAL A 68 -11.20 -9.84 5.28
CA VAL A 68 -10.07 -10.43 6.00
C VAL A 68 -8.96 -9.42 5.99
N VAL A 69 -8.43 -9.10 7.16
CA VAL A 69 -7.41 -8.05 7.30
C VAL A 69 -6.24 -8.51 8.15
N ALA A 70 -5.06 -7.96 7.84
CA ALA A 70 -3.88 -8.04 8.68
C ALA A 70 -3.67 -6.70 9.38
N THR A 71 -3.33 -6.76 10.67
CA THR A 71 -3.11 -5.56 11.48
C THR A 71 -1.63 -5.31 11.74
N GLY A 72 -1.28 -4.05 11.96
CA GLY A 72 -0.01 -3.66 12.54
C GLY A 72 -0.25 -3.08 13.94
N TYR A 73 0.55 -3.52 14.92
CA TYR A 73 0.45 -3.16 16.34
C TYR A 73 -0.94 -3.41 16.95
N ASP A 74 -1.71 -4.28 16.34
CA ASP A 74 -3.11 -4.58 16.69
C ASP A 74 -4.04 -3.34 16.69
N VAL A 75 -3.62 -2.26 16.05
CA VAL A 75 -4.32 -0.96 16.01
C VAL A 75 -4.71 -0.58 14.59
N SER A 76 -3.85 -0.87 13.62
CA SER A 76 -4.03 -0.42 12.23
C SER A 76 -4.35 -1.58 11.32
N THR A 77 -5.39 -1.45 10.50
CA THR A 77 -5.57 -2.30 9.32
C THR A 77 -4.50 -1.90 8.28
N THR A 78 -3.45 -2.71 8.16
CA THR A 78 -2.36 -2.44 7.23
C THR A 78 -2.61 -3.04 5.86
N ASP A 79 -3.28 -4.17 5.81
CA ASP A 79 -3.58 -4.94 4.61
C ASP A 79 -4.92 -5.63 4.75
N GLY A 80 -5.58 -5.89 3.64
CA GLY A 80 -6.79 -6.68 3.66
C GLY A 80 -7.44 -6.84 2.31
N MET A 81 -8.37 -7.77 2.26
CA MET A 81 -9.23 -8.01 1.10
C MET A 81 -10.67 -8.14 1.58
N ASN A 82 -11.59 -7.47 0.90
CA ASN A 82 -13.00 -7.64 1.18
C ASN A 82 -13.64 -8.75 0.32
N GLU A 83 -14.86 -9.11 0.65
CA GLU A 83 -15.62 -10.17 -0.02
C GLU A 83 -15.96 -9.89 -1.50
N LYS A 84 -15.65 -8.70 -2.01
CA LYS A 84 -15.78 -8.33 -3.42
C LYS A 84 -14.45 -8.43 -4.19
N GLY A 85 -13.37 -8.79 -3.49
CA GLY A 85 -12.04 -8.90 -4.08
C GLY A 85 -11.30 -7.57 -4.15
N LEU A 86 -11.81 -6.50 -3.52
CA LEU A 86 -11.05 -5.27 -3.35
C LEU A 86 -9.98 -5.49 -2.28
N VAL A 87 -8.73 -5.19 -2.63
CA VAL A 87 -7.55 -5.27 -1.77
C VAL A 87 -7.07 -3.85 -1.45
N ALA A 88 -6.71 -3.62 -0.20
CA ALA A 88 -6.09 -2.36 0.26
C ALA A 88 -4.83 -2.65 1.05
N ASN A 89 -3.76 -1.90 0.78
CA ASN A 89 -2.47 -2.02 1.48
C ASN A 89 -1.97 -0.63 1.86
N LEU A 90 -1.52 -0.47 3.10
CA LEU A 90 -0.83 0.73 3.58
C LEU A 90 0.67 0.48 3.62
N LEU A 91 1.45 1.32 2.96
CA LEU A 91 2.90 1.30 2.98
C LEU A 91 3.43 2.64 3.52
N TRP A 92 4.65 2.62 4.02
CA TRP A 92 5.30 3.83 4.51
C TRP A 92 5.75 4.71 3.34
N LEU A 93 5.44 6.02 3.42
CA LEU A 93 5.92 7.05 2.51
C LEU A 93 6.38 8.26 3.32
N VAL A 94 7.70 8.51 3.35
CA VAL A 94 8.27 9.61 4.16
C VAL A 94 7.74 10.97 3.72
N GLU A 95 7.48 11.13 2.43
CA GLU A 95 7.01 12.35 1.79
C GLU A 95 5.53 12.65 2.02
N SER A 96 4.77 11.76 2.69
CA SER A 96 3.36 12.02 2.97
C SER A 96 3.18 13.21 3.91
N GLU A 97 2.43 14.18 3.44
CA GLU A 97 2.03 15.38 4.19
C GLU A 97 0.51 15.53 4.15
N TYR A 98 -0.14 15.28 5.28
CA TYR A 98 -1.61 15.39 5.38
C TYR A 98 -2.06 16.83 5.60
N PRO A 99 -3.33 17.19 5.21
CA PRO A 99 -3.86 18.53 5.43
C PRO A 99 -3.80 18.92 6.90
N GLN A 100 -3.16 20.05 7.21
CA GLN A 100 -3.07 20.58 8.57
C GLN A 100 -4.43 21.09 9.09
N GLN A 101 -5.28 21.58 8.19
CA GLN A 101 -6.62 22.07 8.51
C GLN A 101 -7.68 21.20 7.84
N ARG A 102 -8.54 20.59 8.65
CA ARG A 102 -9.63 19.73 8.17
C ARG A 102 -10.81 20.50 7.61
N GLY A 103 -10.91 21.81 7.91
CA GLY A 103 -12.11 22.57 7.61
C GLY A 103 -13.35 21.92 8.30
N ASN A 104 -14.40 21.72 7.53
CA ASN A 104 -15.61 21.02 8.00
C ASN A 104 -15.60 19.51 7.74
N LYS A 105 -14.55 18.97 7.10
CA LYS A 105 -14.48 17.52 6.77
C LYS A 105 -14.37 16.69 8.07
N PRO A 106 -15.07 15.54 8.14
CA PRO A 106 -14.88 14.61 9.24
C PRO A 106 -13.47 14.02 9.20
N GLY A 107 -12.94 13.66 10.36
CA GLY A 107 -11.63 13.04 10.47
C GLY A 107 -11.69 11.52 10.32
N LEU A 108 -10.68 10.97 9.66
CA LEU A 108 -10.41 9.53 9.59
C LEU A 108 -9.00 9.27 10.08
N ALA A 109 -8.85 8.50 11.16
CA ALA A 109 -7.53 8.09 11.63
C ALA A 109 -6.82 7.27 10.54
N ILE A 110 -5.53 7.54 10.37
CA ILE A 110 -4.70 6.87 9.37
C ILE A 110 -4.70 5.34 9.54
N SER A 111 -4.80 4.85 10.77
CA SER A 111 -4.90 3.43 11.12
C SER A 111 -6.16 2.74 10.57
N LEU A 112 -7.19 3.49 10.24
CA LEU A 112 -8.46 3.00 9.69
C LEU A 112 -8.63 3.30 8.19
N TRP A 113 -7.63 3.88 7.54
CA TRP A 113 -7.77 4.29 6.15
C TRP A 113 -8.04 3.12 5.20
N ALA A 114 -7.24 2.05 5.28
CA ALA A 114 -7.50 0.84 4.50
C ALA A 114 -8.83 0.19 4.88
N GLN A 115 -9.17 0.13 6.19
CA GLN A 115 -10.43 -0.45 6.64
C GLN A 115 -11.64 0.28 6.10
N TYR A 116 -11.61 1.62 6.10
CA TYR A 116 -12.70 2.41 5.52
C TYR A 116 -12.95 2.06 4.06
N VAL A 117 -11.89 1.91 3.28
CA VAL A 117 -12.01 1.56 1.85
C VAL A 117 -12.57 0.15 1.68
N LEU A 118 -12.05 -0.83 2.42
CA LEU A 118 -12.54 -2.21 2.37
C LEU A 118 -14.00 -2.34 2.79
N ASP A 119 -14.42 -1.57 3.78
CA ASP A 119 -15.79 -1.60 4.29
C ASP A 119 -16.82 -1.01 3.30
N ASN A 120 -16.42 -0.06 2.45
CA ASN A 120 -17.36 0.78 1.71
C ASN A 120 -17.42 0.54 0.20
N PHE A 121 -16.37 0.00 -0.42
CA PHE A 121 -16.27 -0.07 -1.88
C PHE A 121 -16.07 -1.51 -2.36
N ALA A 122 -16.63 -1.82 -3.54
CA ALA A 122 -16.49 -3.13 -4.18
C ALA A 122 -15.33 -3.17 -5.17
N THR A 123 -15.01 -2.04 -5.80
CA THR A 123 -14.00 -1.94 -6.87
C THR A 123 -13.07 -0.75 -6.66
N VAL A 124 -11.96 -0.74 -7.36
CA VAL A 124 -11.02 0.39 -7.41
C VAL A 124 -11.72 1.64 -7.96
N ASP A 125 -12.47 1.50 -9.04
CA ASP A 125 -13.23 2.60 -9.64
C ASP A 125 -14.19 3.27 -8.65
N GLU A 126 -14.97 2.48 -7.90
CA GLU A 126 -15.88 3.00 -6.87
C GLU A 126 -15.11 3.77 -5.79
N ALA A 127 -13.99 3.20 -5.34
CA ALA A 127 -13.14 3.81 -4.32
C ALA A 127 -12.55 5.14 -4.84
N VAL A 128 -11.94 5.13 -6.03
CA VAL A 128 -11.34 6.32 -6.66
C VAL A 128 -12.38 7.44 -6.84
N ALA A 129 -13.55 7.12 -7.40
CA ALA A 129 -14.63 8.08 -7.59
C ALA A 129 -15.12 8.71 -6.27
N ALA A 130 -15.10 7.95 -5.17
CA ALA A 130 -15.44 8.46 -3.86
C ALA A 130 -14.30 9.31 -3.26
N LEU A 131 -13.06 8.84 -3.34
CA LEU A 131 -11.88 9.51 -2.79
C LEU A 131 -11.59 10.84 -3.48
N GLN A 132 -11.84 10.97 -4.78
CA GLN A 132 -11.72 12.24 -5.52
C GLN A 132 -12.61 13.36 -4.95
N ARG A 133 -13.70 13.03 -4.28
CA ARG A 133 -14.55 13.99 -3.57
C ARG A 133 -14.01 14.39 -2.20
N GLU A 134 -12.90 13.78 -1.77
CA GLU A 134 -12.26 14.01 -0.47
C GLU A 134 -13.26 13.99 0.69
N PRO A 135 -13.95 12.87 0.95
CA PRO A 135 -15.07 12.80 1.91
C PRO A 135 -14.65 12.97 3.37
N TYR A 136 -13.36 12.89 3.64
CA TYR A 136 -12.76 13.02 4.97
C TYR A 136 -11.39 13.69 4.89
N SER A 137 -10.81 13.98 6.06
CA SER A 137 -9.41 14.37 6.21
C SER A 137 -8.69 13.30 7.00
N ILE A 138 -7.55 12.82 6.50
CA ILE A 138 -6.69 11.89 7.24
C ILE A 138 -6.12 12.60 8.48
N VAL A 139 -6.18 11.92 9.60
CA VAL A 139 -5.57 12.33 10.86
C VAL A 139 -4.52 11.29 11.23
N THR A 140 -3.27 11.71 11.17
CA THR A 140 -2.16 10.85 11.57
C THR A 140 -1.96 10.89 13.08
N ASP A 141 -1.29 9.88 13.60
CA ASP A 141 -0.89 9.77 15.00
C ASP A 141 0.51 9.16 15.07
N LYS A 142 1.08 9.12 16.27
CA LYS A 142 2.38 8.53 16.50
C LYS A 142 2.37 7.02 16.22
N VAL A 143 3.46 6.54 15.65
CA VAL A 143 3.70 5.09 15.56
C VAL A 143 3.85 4.54 16.98
N PRO A 144 3.18 3.43 17.34
CA PRO A 144 3.31 2.84 18.65
C PRO A 144 4.78 2.59 19.05
N GLY A 145 5.18 3.11 20.19
CA GLY A 145 6.55 3.02 20.68
C GLY A 145 7.57 3.99 20.07
N GLU A 146 7.13 4.92 19.23
CA GLU A 146 8.01 5.92 18.58
C GLU A 146 7.46 7.34 18.74
N ASP A 147 8.36 8.34 18.63
CA ASP A 147 7.97 9.77 18.68
C ASP A 147 7.61 10.35 17.30
N ARG A 148 7.70 9.56 16.23
CA ARG A 148 7.37 10.01 14.88
C ARG A 148 5.92 9.76 14.52
N GLN A 149 5.37 10.63 13.68
CA GLN A 149 4.06 10.47 13.09
C GLN A 149 4.07 9.37 12.02
N ALA A 150 2.98 8.64 11.89
CA ALA A 150 2.80 7.72 10.78
C ALA A 150 2.60 8.49 9.47
N THR A 151 3.42 8.16 8.47
CA THR A 151 3.34 8.73 7.12
C THR A 151 3.19 7.57 6.14
N LEU A 152 1.99 7.42 5.58
CA LEU A 152 1.61 6.26 4.77
C LEU A 152 1.02 6.72 3.43
N HIS A 153 1.07 5.84 2.45
CA HIS A 153 0.26 5.91 1.24
C HIS A 153 -0.54 4.61 1.08
N LEU A 154 -1.64 4.69 0.33
CA LEU A 154 -2.58 3.60 0.16
C LEU A 154 -2.49 3.07 -1.26
N SER A 155 -2.41 1.76 -1.44
CA SER A 155 -2.66 1.12 -2.72
C SER A 155 -3.95 0.32 -2.70
N LEU A 156 -4.61 0.28 -3.84
CA LEU A 156 -5.82 -0.48 -4.10
C LEU A 156 -5.60 -1.37 -5.32
N SER A 157 -6.20 -2.54 -5.29
CA SER A 157 -6.37 -3.42 -6.45
C SER A 157 -7.66 -4.21 -6.31
N ASP A 158 -8.22 -4.70 -7.40
CA ASP A 158 -9.46 -5.48 -7.35
C ASP A 158 -9.44 -6.69 -8.30
N ALA A 159 -10.53 -7.46 -8.26
CA ALA A 159 -10.67 -8.67 -9.06
C ALA A 159 -10.68 -8.43 -10.58
N THR A 160 -10.85 -7.18 -11.05
CA THR A 160 -10.73 -6.84 -12.48
C THR A 160 -9.27 -6.62 -12.88
N GLY A 161 -8.36 -6.55 -11.91
CA GLY A 161 -6.96 -6.19 -12.09
C GLY A 161 -6.71 -4.69 -12.16
N ASP A 162 -7.73 -3.87 -11.88
CA ASP A 162 -7.55 -2.43 -11.77
C ASP A 162 -6.73 -2.05 -10.54
N SER A 163 -6.08 -0.90 -10.56
CA SER A 163 -5.14 -0.49 -9.51
C SER A 163 -5.10 1.02 -9.34
N ALA A 164 -5.06 1.45 -8.08
CA ALA A 164 -4.85 2.86 -7.74
C ALA A 164 -3.86 3.01 -6.59
N ILE A 165 -3.15 4.14 -6.57
CA ILE A 165 -2.26 4.55 -5.49
C ILE A 165 -2.69 5.95 -5.06
N VAL A 166 -2.89 6.14 -3.76
CA VAL A 166 -3.35 7.39 -3.17
C VAL A 166 -2.27 7.90 -2.23
N GLU A 167 -1.75 9.07 -2.53
CA GLU A 167 -0.72 9.77 -1.77
C GLU A 167 -1.24 11.12 -1.28
N TYR A 168 -0.61 11.65 -0.23
CA TYR A 168 -0.81 13.01 0.22
C TYR A 168 0.51 13.77 0.12
N ILE A 169 0.62 14.69 -0.84
CA ILE A 169 1.83 15.43 -1.15
C ILE A 169 1.57 16.93 -1.00
N GLY A 170 2.35 17.58 -0.13
CA GLY A 170 2.16 19.00 0.16
C GLY A 170 0.76 19.31 0.69
N GLY A 171 0.17 18.43 1.49
CA GLY A 171 -1.17 18.58 2.04
C GLY A 171 -2.32 18.32 1.05
N ARG A 172 -2.04 17.81 -0.14
CA ARG A 172 -3.03 17.52 -1.18
C ARG A 172 -3.09 16.05 -1.50
N GLN A 173 -4.29 15.53 -1.68
CA GLN A 173 -4.49 14.17 -2.17
C GLN A 173 -4.12 14.08 -3.66
N VAL A 174 -3.29 13.09 -3.99
CA VAL A 174 -2.92 12.72 -5.36
C VAL A 174 -3.35 11.27 -5.58
N ILE A 175 -4.10 11.01 -6.63
CA ILE A 175 -4.58 9.67 -6.99
C ILE A 175 -4.01 9.29 -8.34
N HIS A 176 -3.22 8.22 -8.36
CA HIS A 176 -2.73 7.58 -9.56
C HIS A 176 -3.63 6.38 -9.83
N HIS A 177 -4.33 6.35 -10.95
CA HIS A 177 -5.30 5.32 -11.27
C HIS A 177 -5.04 4.75 -12.66
N ASP A 178 -4.57 3.53 -12.73
CA ASP A 178 -4.34 2.78 -13.97
C ASP A 178 -4.06 1.31 -13.65
N ARG A 179 -4.63 0.38 -14.42
CA ARG A 179 -4.37 -1.06 -14.33
C ARG A 179 -2.87 -1.39 -14.44
N ARG A 180 -2.06 -0.56 -15.08
CA ARG A 180 -0.60 -0.74 -15.21
C ARG A 180 0.17 -0.48 -13.91
N TYR A 181 -0.43 0.12 -12.89
CA TYR A 181 0.23 0.44 -11.63
C TYR A 181 0.26 -0.77 -10.68
N GLN A 182 0.94 -1.84 -11.15
CA GLN A 182 1.00 -3.13 -10.46
C GLN A 182 1.96 -3.16 -9.28
N VAL A 183 2.84 -2.20 -9.13
CA VAL A 183 3.86 -2.18 -8.08
C VAL A 183 3.80 -0.87 -7.30
N MET A 184 3.95 -0.96 -5.98
CA MET A 184 4.17 0.18 -5.10
C MET A 184 5.20 -0.23 -4.04
N THR A 185 6.15 0.67 -3.75
CA THR A 185 7.11 0.50 -2.65
C THR A 185 7.00 1.70 -1.70
N ASN A 186 8.08 2.18 -1.13
CA ASN A 186 8.09 3.34 -0.23
C ASN A 186 8.49 4.62 -0.98
N SER A 187 9.39 5.44 -0.40
CA SER A 187 9.96 6.63 -1.05
C SER A 187 10.78 6.31 -2.30
N PRO A 188 10.83 7.19 -3.28
CA PRO A 188 10.15 8.48 -3.33
C PRO A 188 8.67 8.36 -3.73
N ILE A 189 7.98 9.51 -3.88
CA ILE A 189 6.59 9.56 -4.35
C ILE A 189 6.41 8.80 -5.67
N PHE A 190 5.20 8.35 -5.95
CA PHE A 190 4.93 7.40 -7.02
C PHE A 190 5.35 7.88 -8.42
N ASP A 191 5.11 9.16 -8.76
CA ASP A 191 5.57 9.73 -10.04
C ASP A 191 7.08 9.64 -10.22
N GLN A 192 7.85 9.85 -9.16
CA GLN A 192 9.31 9.72 -9.21
C GLN A 192 9.74 8.25 -9.33
N GLN A 193 9.02 7.32 -8.70
CA GLN A 193 9.28 5.88 -8.88
C GLN A 193 9.04 5.47 -10.33
N LEU A 194 7.98 5.94 -10.97
CA LEU A 194 7.70 5.68 -12.37
C LEU A 194 8.81 6.23 -13.28
N ALA A 195 9.28 7.45 -13.01
CA ALA A 195 10.37 8.07 -13.78
C ALA A 195 11.68 7.28 -13.64
N LEU A 196 12.05 6.87 -12.42
CA LEU A 196 13.24 6.04 -12.17
C LEU A 196 13.11 4.67 -12.84
N ASN A 197 11.94 4.06 -12.79
CA ASN A 197 11.69 2.76 -13.45
C ASN A 197 11.82 2.84 -14.97
N THR A 198 11.43 3.95 -15.58
CA THR A 198 11.59 4.18 -17.03
C THR A 198 13.04 4.06 -17.46
N TYR A 199 13.98 4.59 -16.67
CA TYR A 199 15.42 4.42 -16.92
C TYR A 199 15.85 2.94 -16.91
N TRP A 200 15.39 2.18 -15.91
CA TRP A 200 15.70 0.75 -15.82
C TRP A 200 15.07 -0.09 -16.93
N GLN A 201 13.86 0.28 -17.36
CA GLN A 201 13.20 -0.35 -18.52
C GLN A 201 14.01 -0.14 -19.82
N GLN A 202 14.61 1.03 -19.99
CA GLN A 202 15.48 1.32 -21.15
C GLN A 202 16.75 0.47 -21.16
N ILE A 203 17.32 0.16 -19.99
CA ILE A 203 18.45 -0.77 -19.85
C ILE A 203 18.04 -2.20 -20.17
N GLY A 204 16.74 -2.52 -20.09
CA GLY A 204 16.15 -3.77 -20.59
C GLY A 204 16.20 -4.94 -19.61
N GLY A 205 16.29 -4.72 -18.30
CA GLY A 205 16.05 -5.69 -17.22
C GLY A 205 16.83 -7.02 -17.28
N THR A 206 16.87 -7.64 -18.45
CA THR A 206 17.60 -8.89 -18.71
C THR A 206 19.13 -8.73 -18.71
N VAL A 207 19.62 -7.52 -18.89
CA VAL A 207 21.05 -7.20 -18.84
C VAL A 207 21.47 -6.85 -17.42
N MET A 208 20.70 -6.01 -16.75
CA MET A 208 20.97 -5.57 -15.40
C MET A 208 19.70 -5.06 -14.71
N LEU A 209 19.55 -5.39 -13.42
CA LEU A 209 18.56 -4.81 -12.52
C LEU A 209 19.28 -4.21 -11.31
N PRO A 210 18.73 -3.15 -10.68
CA PRO A 210 19.36 -2.57 -9.49
C PRO A 210 19.23 -3.53 -8.30
N GLY A 211 20.35 -3.73 -7.55
CA GLY A 211 20.46 -4.80 -6.55
C GLY A 211 20.34 -4.34 -5.10
N THR A 212 20.14 -3.05 -4.82
CA THR A 212 20.10 -2.58 -3.41
C THR A 212 18.72 -2.77 -2.78
N ASN A 213 18.65 -2.57 -1.46
CA ASN A 213 17.39 -2.60 -0.70
C ASN A 213 16.64 -1.26 -0.75
N ARG A 214 17.13 -0.27 -1.50
CA ARG A 214 16.42 1.00 -1.68
C ARG A 214 15.06 0.78 -2.33
N SER A 215 14.09 1.57 -1.92
CA SER A 215 12.71 1.48 -2.38
C SER A 215 12.61 1.55 -3.92
N SER A 216 13.30 2.50 -4.57
CA SER A 216 13.33 2.64 -6.03
C SER A 216 13.91 1.42 -6.74
N ASP A 217 14.93 0.78 -6.16
CA ASP A 217 15.55 -0.41 -6.72
C ASP A 217 14.63 -1.64 -6.58
N ARG A 218 13.95 -1.76 -5.44
CA ARG A 218 12.92 -2.79 -5.23
C ARG A 218 11.73 -2.59 -6.17
N PHE A 219 11.34 -1.34 -6.41
CA PHE A 219 10.29 -1.00 -7.37
C PHE A 219 10.67 -1.48 -8.78
N ALA A 220 11.87 -1.18 -9.24
CA ALA A 220 12.35 -1.62 -10.55
C ALA A 220 12.38 -3.14 -10.67
N ARG A 221 12.92 -3.86 -9.66
CA ARG A 221 12.95 -5.33 -9.66
C ARG A 221 11.56 -5.93 -9.64
N ALA A 222 10.68 -5.47 -8.75
CA ALA A 222 9.32 -5.98 -8.67
C ALA A 222 8.54 -5.71 -9.96
N SER A 223 8.71 -4.52 -10.57
CA SER A 223 8.08 -4.17 -11.84
C SER A 223 8.56 -5.05 -13.00
N PHE A 224 9.83 -5.38 -13.03
CA PHE A 224 10.36 -6.32 -14.03
C PHE A 224 9.81 -7.73 -13.80
N TYR A 225 9.99 -8.28 -12.60
CA TYR A 225 9.67 -9.67 -12.33
C TYR A 225 8.19 -9.98 -12.37
N ILE A 226 7.29 -9.08 -11.91
CA ILE A 226 5.85 -9.34 -11.95
C ILE A 226 5.31 -9.51 -13.37
N ASN A 227 6.01 -8.90 -14.35
CA ASN A 227 5.69 -9.04 -15.76
C ASN A 227 6.46 -10.18 -16.45
N ALA A 228 7.59 -10.61 -15.89
CA ALA A 228 8.45 -11.65 -16.47
C ALA A 228 8.10 -13.06 -16.00
N ILE A 229 7.43 -13.22 -14.84
CA ILE A 229 7.02 -14.54 -14.36
C ILE A 229 5.96 -15.18 -15.28
N PRO A 230 5.94 -16.53 -15.39
CA PRO A 230 4.95 -17.22 -16.19
C PRO A 230 3.51 -16.88 -15.80
N LYS A 231 2.64 -16.82 -16.78
CA LYS A 231 1.19 -16.71 -16.58
C LYS A 231 0.64 -18.13 -16.43
N ALA A 232 0.83 -18.71 -15.24
CA ALA A 232 0.43 -20.08 -14.94
C ALA A 232 -1.10 -20.22 -14.92
N GLU A 233 -1.60 -21.35 -15.44
CA GLU A 233 -3.02 -21.71 -15.34
C GLU A 233 -3.36 -22.28 -13.96
N ASP A 234 -2.41 -22.94 -13.32
CA ASP A 234 -2.57 -23.46 -11.95
C ASP A 234 -2.41 -22.32 -10.94
N PRO A 235 -3.42 -22.05 -10.10
CA PRO A 235 -3.34 -21.02 -9.07
C PRO A 235 -2.20 -21.21 -8.06
N VAL A 236 -1.79 -22.47 -7.78
CA VAL A 236 -0.69 -22.75 -6.85
C VAL A 236 0.65 -22.35 -7.46
N GLU A 237 0.86 -22.62 -8.75
CA GLU A 237 2.05 -22.19 -9.48
C GLU A 237 2.09 -20.65 -9.61
N ALA A 238 0.94 -20.02 -9.88
CA ALA A 238 0.82 -18.58 -9.92
C ALA A 238 1.20 -17.95 -8.57
N LEU A 239 0.66 -18.48 -7.46
CA LEU A 239 1.02 -18.03 -6.11
C LEU A 239 2.52 -18.21 -5.82
N ALA A 240 3.12 -19.36 -6.16
CA ALA A 240 4.54 -19.60 -5.95
C ALA A 240 5.41 -18.60 -6.72
N SER A 241 5.02 -18.30 -7.96
CA SER A 241 5.68 -17.31 -8.81
C SER A 241 5.61 -15.89 -8.21
N VAL A 242 4.42 -15.48 -7.76
CA VAL A 242 4.22 -14.17 -7.11
C VAL A 242 5.01 -14.08 -5.79
N PHE A 243 5.05 -15.13 -4.99
CA PHE A 243 5.91 -15.18 -3.79
C PHE A 243 7.40 -15.03 -4.13
N SER A 244 7.86 -15.55 -5.26
CA SER A 244 9.24 -15.37 -5.71
C SER A 244 9.56 -13.91 -6.01
N VAL A 245 8.62 -13.17 -6.62
CA VAL A 245 8.76 -11.73 -6.86
C VAL A 245 8.87 -10.97 -5.54
N ILE A 246 7.96 -11.23 -4.60
CA ILE A 246 7.96 -10.55 -3.30
C ILE A 246 9.23 -10.87 -2.50
N ARG A 247 9.69 -12.11 -2.48
CA ARG A 247 10.96 -12.49 -1.81
C ARG A 247 12.16 -11.76 -2.40
N ASN A 248 12.20 -11.55 -3.71
CA ASN A 248 13.27 -10.79 -4.35
C ASN A 248 13.27 -9.31 -3.96
N ALA A 249 12.12 -8.75 -3.61
CA ALA A 249 11.96 -7.37 -3.17
C ALA A 249 11.96 -7.21 -1.64
N SER A 250 11.82 -8.29 -0.87
CA SER A 250 11.84 -8.25 0.60
C SER A 250 13.23 -8.01 1.15
N VAL A 251 13.29 -7.41 2.34
CA VAL A 251 14.54 -7.19 3.08
C VAL A 251 14.56 -8.16 4.27
N PRO A 252 15.68 -8.83 4.56
CA PRO A 252 15.77 -9.74 5.69
C PRO A 252 15.44 -9.04 7.02
N SER A 253 14.69 -9.70 7.90
CA SER A 253 14.32 -9.17 9.21
C SER A 253 15.56 -8.76 10.01
N GLY A 254 15.51 -7.57 10.61
CA GLY A 254 16.61 -7.03 11.40
C GLY A 254 17.77 -6.43 10.60
N SER A 255 17.68 -6.36 9.27
CA SER A 255 18.72 -5.75 8.42
C SER A 255 18.42 -4.31 8.00
N ILE A 256 17.38 -3.69 8.58
CA ILE A 256 16.94 -2.31 8.34
C ILE A 256 16.82 -1.52 9.65
#